data_75e1d84007349de081d91278dcff3b1b
#
_entry.id   75e1d84007349de081d91278dcff3b1b
#
_cell.length_a   1.000
_cell.length_b   1.000
_cell.length_c   1.000
_cell.angle_alpha   90.00
_cell.angle_beta   90.00
_cell.angle_gamma   90.00
#
_symmetry.space_group_name_H-M   'P 1'
#
loop_
_entity.id
_entity.type
_entity.pdbx_description
1 polymer ?
#
loop_
_entity_poly.entity_id
_entity_poly.type
_entity_poly.pdbx_seq_one_letter_code
_entity_poly.pdbx_strand_id
1 'polypeptide(L)'
;MGNKRGVFTVRSAYFVAEKILDTREHGESSSGDPNSLIWKKIWSMKLPEKIKIFSWRACMNGLPVLTNMAAKGIQTPYTCPFCDEEPESILHGLISCDSALSVWSLWHDCPMDQLLKAKSFNDLVLHFCSSTSALILELFFAISWSVWYNRNKLLDGENGLPPLQILEMAKSIVEDYKEAFSLISPSLPSA
;
A
#
# COMPACT_ATOMS: atom_id res chain seq x y z
N MET A 1 -25.43 20.56 2.78
CA MET A 1 -25.86 21.95 2.54
C MET A 1 -24.64 22.75 2.15
N GLY A 2 -24.54 23.20 0.88
CA GLY A 2 -23.52 24.15 0.44
C GLY A 2 -23.70 25.49 1.16
N ASN A 3 -22.68 26.34 1.16
CA ASN A 3 -22.84 27.71 1.60
C ASN A 3 -23.88 28.40 0.69
N LYS A 4 -24.38 29.59 1.08
CA LYS A 4 -25.39 30.34 0.34
C LYS A 4 -25.04 30.65 -1.14
N ARG A 5 -23.84 30.27 -1.62
CA ARG A 5 -23.35 30.42 -3.01
C ARG A 5 -23.19 29.10 -3.74
N GLY A 6 -23.58 27.95 -3.15
CA GLY A 6 -23.48 26.64 -3.79
C GLY A 6 -22.05 26.11 -3.96
N VAL A 7 -21.03 26.72 -3.36
CA VAL A 7 -19.63 26.31 -3.50
C VAL A 7 -19.32 25.21 -2.50
N PHE A 8 -18.80 24.11 -3.00
CA PHE A 8 -18.31 22.99 -2.18
C PHE A 8 -16.96 23.38 -1.58
N THR A 9 -16.89 23.51 -0.27
CA THR A 9 -15.66 23.88 0.47
C THR A 9 -15.14 22.69 1.27
N VAL A 10 -13.87 22.72 1.66
CA VAL A 10 -13.25 21.69 2.53
C VAL A 10 -14.10 21.49 3.80
N ARG A 11 -14.62 22.58 4.37
CA ARG A 11 -15.49 22.54 5.57
C ARG A 11 -16.83 21.85 5.27
N SER A 12 -17.44 22.09 4.10
CA SER A 12 -18.69 21.40 3.72
C SER A 12 -18.45 19.94 3.37
N ALA A 13 -17.28 19.61 2.80
CA ALA A 13 -16.87 18.23 2.57
C ALA A 13 -16.71 17.45 3.89
N TYR A 14 -16.07 18.07 4.89
CA TYR A 14 -15.92 17.47 6.22
C TYR A 14 -17.25 17.20 6.89
N PHE A 15 -18.18 18.16 6.82
CA PHE A 15 -19.53 18.01 7.39
C PHE A 15 -20.36 16.92 6.70
N VAL A 16 -20.20 16.77 5.37
CA VAL A 16 -20.86 15.69 4.61
C VAL A 16 -20.25 14.34 4.96
N ALA A 17 -18.92 14.27 5.08
CA ALA A 17 -18.20 13.05 5.49
C ALA A 17 -18.60 12.61 6.91
N GLU A 18 -18.64 13.54 7.86
CA GLU A 18 -19.07 13.28 9.25
C GLU A 18 -20.51 12.75 9.28
N LYS A 19 -21.42 13.35 8.52
CA LYS A 19 -22.82 12.94 8.44
C LYS A 19 -23.00 11.54 7.78
N ILE A 20 -22.15 11.20 6.79
CA ILE A 20 -22.14 9.88 6.16
C ILE A 20 -21.56 8.83 7.12
N LEU A 21 -20.56 9.18 7.92
CA LEU A 21 -20.00 8.31 8.94
C LEU A 21 -21.01 8.06 10.06
N ASP A 22 -21.68 9.11 10.56
CA ASP A 22 -22.69 9.04 11.62
C ASP A 22 -23.91 8.18 11.20
N THR A 23 -24.33 8.25 9.94
CA THR A 23 -25.38 7.39 9.39
C THR A 23 -24.95 5.92 9.24
N ARG A 24 -23.63 5.64 9.16
CA ARG A 24 -23.09 4.28 9.13
C ARG A 24 -22.96 3.65 10.52
N GLU A 25 -22.87 4.43 11.57
CA GLU A 25 -22.82 3.90 12.96
C GLU A 25 -24.16 3.30 13.42
N HIS A 26 -25.26 3.57 12.74
CA HIS A 26 -26.60 3.05 13.08
C HIS A 26 -27.11 1.94 12.15
N GLY A 27 -26.33 1.46 11.21
CA GLY A 27 -26.73 0.37 10.32
C GLY A 27 -25.55 -0.47 9.87
N GLU A 28 -25.53 -1.70 10.33
CA GLU A 28 -24.65 -2.81 10.01
C GLU A 28 -23.30 -2.83 10.74
N SER A 29 -23.27 -3.72 11.73
CA SER A 29 -22.03 -4.26 12.28
C SER A 29 -21.11 -4.68 11.15
N SER A 30 -19.94 -4.05 11.03
CA SER A 30 -18.86 -4.32 10.07
C SER A 30 -18.26 -5.74 10.18
N SER A 31 -19.00 -6.68 10.79
CA SER A 31 -18.54 -8.06 11.00
C SER A 31 -18.55 -8.93 9.74
N GLY A 32 -18.95 -8.39 8.59
CA GLY A 32 -19.04 -9.11 7.32
C GLY A 32 -18.08 -8.63 6.21
N ASP A 33 -17.32 -7.54 6.39
CA ASP A 33 -16.35 -7.11 5.39
C ASP A 33 -15.10 -8.02 5.44
N PRO A 34 -14.82 -8.82 4.38
CA PRO A 34 -13.64 -9.68 4.32
C PRO A 34 -12.34 -8.88 4.45
N ASN A 35 -12.36 -7.59 4.14
CA ASN A 35 -11.21 -6.72 4.23
C ASN A 35 -11.04 -6.08 5.62
N SER A 36 -11.96 -6.26 6.55
CA SER A 36 -11.88 -5.65 7.90
C SER A 36 -10.60 -6.04 8.63
N LEU A 37 -10.11 -7.27 8.43
CA LEU A 37 -8.85 -7.75 8.97
C LEU A 37 -7.66 -6.99 8.36
N ILE A 38 -7.67 -6.76 7.05
CA ILE A 38 -6.61 -6.01 6.34
C ILE A 38 -6.53 -4.59 6.92
N TRP A 39 -7.67 -3.91 7.06
CA TRP A 39 -7.69 -2.53 7.54
C TRP A 39 -7.14 -2.42 8.96
N LYS A 40 -7.58 -3.30 9.86
CA LYS A 40 -7.05 -3.35 11.23
C LYS A 40 -5.54 -3.57 11.25
N LYS A 41 -5.03 -4.48 10.41
CA LYS A 41 -3.60 -4.77 10.30
C LYS A 41 -2.82 -3.57 9.75
N ILE A 42 -3.27 -2.97 8.64
CA ILE A 42 -2.59 -1.82 8.02
C ILE A 42 -2.46 -0.66 9.02
N TRP A 43 -3.54 -0.29 9.71
CA TRP A 43 -3.51 0.84 10.62
C TRP A 43 -2.76 0.56 11.92
N SER A 44 -2.61 -0.70 12.32
CA SER A 44 -1.82 -1.10 13.50
C SER A 44 -0.33 -1.29 13.24
N MET A 45 0.13 -1.32 11.98
CA MET A 45 1.54 -1.50 11.64
C MET A 45 2.42 -0.37 12.18
N LYS A 46 3.64 -0.74 12.58
CA LYS A 46 4.68 0.22 12.96
C LYS A 46 5.45 0.67 11.71
N LEU A 47 4.78 1.46 10.88
CA LEU A 47 5.29 2.02 9.64
C LEU A 47 4.88 3.49 9.50
N PRO A 48 5.65 4.29 8.73
CA PRO A 48 5.26 5.65 8.39
C PRO A 48 3.87 5.71 7.74
N GLU A 49 3.10 6.75 8.06
CA GLU A 49 1.72 6.91 7.56
C GLU A 49 1.62 6.89 6.02
N LYS A 50 2.62 7.43 5.32
CA LYS A 50 2.69 7.38 3.86
C LYS A 50 2.65 5.95 3.31
N ILE A 51 3.26 4.99 4.02
CA ILE A 51 3.26 3.57 3.62
C ILE A 51 1.91 2.93 3.95
N LYS A 52 1.30 3.23 5.09
CA LYS A 52 -0.04 2.74 5.43
C LYS A 52 -1.09 3.22 4.41
N ILE A 53 -1.05 4.49 4.04
CA ILE A 53 -1.93 5.07 3.01
C ILE A 53 -1.69 4.40 1.65
N PHE A 54 -0.43 4.20 1.26
CA PHE A 54 -0.07 3.47 0.05
C PHE A 54 -0.64 2.05 0.08
N SER A 55 -0.42 1.30 1.17
CA SER A 55 -0.89 -0.07 1.37
C SER A 55 -2.41 -0.18 1.22
N TRP A 56 -3.13 0.73 1.89
CA TRP A 56 -4.58 0.84 1.76
C TRP A 56 -5.01 1.09 0.30
N ARG A 57 -4.38 2.06 -0.38
CA ARG A 57 -4.69 2.36 -1.80
C ARG A 57 -4.38 1.18 -2.71
N ALA A 58 -3.29 0.45 -2.48
CA ALA A 58 -2.94 -0.73 -3.24
C ALA A 58 -4.00 -1.84 -3.08
N CYS A 59 -4.44 -2.12 -1.85
CA CYS A 59 -5.49 -3.10 -1.57
C CYS A 59 -6.86 -2.70 -2.17
N MET A 60 -7.15 -1.41 -2.23
CA MET A 60 -8.38 -0.87 -2.83
C MET A 60 -8.30 -0.71 -4.36
N ASN A 61 -7.26 -1.24 -5.00
CA ASN A 61 -6.98 -1.03 -6.42
C ASN A 61 -6.94 0.46 -6.82
N GLY A 62 -6.47 1.33 -5.90
CA GLY A 62 -6.52 2.78 -6.03
C GLY A 62 -5.20 3.46 -6.42
N LEU A 63 -4.15 2.69 -6.76
CA LEU A 63 -2.90 3.25 -7.26
C LEU A 63 -3.03 3.66 -8.74
N PRO A 64 -2.34 4.72 -9.19
CA PRO A 64 -2.37 5.19 -10.57
C PRO A 64 -1.43 4.35 -11.45
N VAL A 65 -1.67 3.04 -11.53
CA VAL A 65 -1.09 2.15 -12.53
C VAL A 65 -1.78 2.34 -13.87
N LEU A 66 -1.14 1.98 -14.99
CA LEU A 66 -1.65 2.28 -16.33
C LEU A 66 -3.04 1.69 -16.59
N THR A 67 -3.32 0.47 -16.12
CA THR A 67 -4.66 -0.14 -16.24
C THR A 67 -5.73 0.68 -15.50
N ASN A 68 -5.42 1.21 -14.34
CA ASN A 68 -6.36 2.03 -13.56
C ASN A 68 -6.55 3.43 -14.19
N MET A 69 -5.52 3.99 -14.78
CA MET A 69 -5.60 5.25 -15.50
C MET A 69 -6.45 5.10 -16.77
N ALA A 70 -6.21 4.04 -17.55
CA ALA A 70 -7.00 3.73 -18.74
C ALA A 70 -8.49 3.50 -18.39
N ALA A 71 -8.79 2.79 -17.30
CA ALA A 71 -10.16 2.57 -16.82
C ALA A 71 -10.88 3.88 -16.44
N LYS A 72 -10.13 4.94 -16.11
CA LYS A 72 -10.66 6.30 -15.86
C LYS A 72 -10.72 7.17 -17.11
N GLY A 73 -10.47 6.61 -18.29
CA GLY A 73 -10.51 7.32 -19.57
C GLY A 73 -9.27 8.17 -19.86
N ILE A 74 -8.19 8.01 -19.09
CA ILE A 74 -6.92 8.70 -19.36
C ILE A 74 -6.19 7.93 -20.44
N GLN A 75 -5.82 8.63 -21.54
CA GLN A 75 -5.03 8.03 -22.61
C GLN A 75 -3.60 7.78 -22.15
N THR A 76 -3.26 6.52 -21.93
CA THR A 76 -1.93 6.07 -21.53
C THR A 76 -1.55 4.81 -22.30
N PRO A 77 -0.25 4.50 -22.45
CA PRO A 77 0.16 3.17 -22.85
C PRO A 77 -0.49 2.12 -21.92
N TYR A 78 -0.81 0.96 -22.47
CA TYR A 78 -1.44 -0.10 -21.68
C TYR A 78 -0.41 -1.05 -21.07
N THR A 79 0.71 -1.24 -21.78
CA THR A 79 1.79 -2.15 -21.39
C THR A 79 2.70 -1.53 -20.31
N CYS A 80 3.21 -2.35 -19.45
CA CYS A 80 4.15 -1.95 -18.41
C CYS A 80 5.42 -1.33 -19.03
N PRO A 81 5.82 -0.12 -18.64
CA PRO A 81 6.98 0.58 -19.24
C PRO A 81 8.33 -0.02 -18.83
N PHE A 82 8.35 -1.05 -17.99
CA PHE A 82 9.57 -1.69 -17.49
C PHE A 82 9.86 -3.05 -18.11
N CYS A 83 8.84 -3.77 -18.55
CA CYS A 83 9.02 -5.05 -19.25
C CYS A 83 8.47 -5.03 -20.68
N ASP A 84 7.62 -4.07 -21.04
CA ASP A 84 6.92 -3.96 -22.34
C ASP A 84 6.09 -5.19 -22.75
N GLU A 85 5.85 -6.12 -21.83
CA GLU A 85 5.19 -7.39 -22.12
C GLU A 85 3.72 -7.41 -21.68
N GLU A 86 3.46 -7.05 -20.43
CA GLU A 86 2.15 -7.19 -19.80
C GLU A 86 1.49 -5.86 -19.46
N PRO A 87 0.14 -5.84 -19.34
CA PRO A 87 -0.57 -4.68 -18.82
C PRO A 87 -0.12 -4.34 -17.40
N GLU A 88 0.15 -3.06 -17.13
CA GLU A 88 0.55 -2.64 -15.79
C GLU A 88 -0.64 -2.60 -14.84
N SER A 89 -0.93 -3.70 -14.16
CA SER A 89 -1.82 -3.76 -12.99
C SER A 89 -1.03 -3.50 -11.69
N ILE A 90 -1.75 -3.33 -10.56
CA ILE A 90 -1.07 -3.20 -9.25
C ILE A 90 -0.26 -4.46 -8.93
N LEU A 91 -0.84 -5.64 -9.17
CA LEU A 91 -0.14 -6.90 -8.93
C LEU A 91 1.11 -7.01 -9.82
N HIS A 92 0.97 -6.68 -11.11
CA HIS A 92 2.11 -6.71 -12.03
C HIS A 92 3.20 -5.71 -11.60
N GLY A 93 2.88 -4.45 -11.46
CA GLY A 93 3.87 -3.40 -11.17
C GLY A 93 4.55 -3.52 -9.81
N LEU A 94 3.89 -4.15 -8.81
CA LEU A 94 4.47 -4.32 -7.49
C LEU A 94 5.08 -5.70 -7.23
N ILE A 95 4.64 -6.74 -7.94
CA ILE A 95 4.97 -8.14 -7.62
C ILE A 95 5.55 -8.88 -8.82
N SER A 96 4.81 -9.03 -9.93
CA SER A 96 5.13 -9.99 -10.98
C SER A 96 5.96 -9.44 -12.13
N CYS A 97 6.13 -8.13 -12.25
CA CYS A 97 7.06 -7.55 -13.22
C CYS A 97 8.50 -7.96 -12.91
N ASP A 98 9.31 -8.26 -13.91
CA ASP A 98 10.73 -8.65 -13.74
C ASP A 98 11.52 -7.64 -12.91
N SER A 99 11.26 -6.35 -13.10
CA SER A 99 11.83 -5.28 -12.29
C SER A 99 11.48 -5.41 -10.80
N ALA A 100 10.24 -5.78 -10.48
CA ALA A 100 9.81 -6.01 -9.09
C ALA A 100 10.35 -7.35 -8.56
N LEU A 101 10.29 -8.41 -9.37
CA LEU A 101 10.80 -9.74 -9.00
C LEU A 101 12.28 -9.72 -8.65
N SER A 102 13.07 -8.90 -9.32
CA SER A 102 14.50 -8.72 -9.00
C SER A 102 14.72 -8.22 -7.56
N VAL A 103 13.80 -7.44 -7.01
CA VAL A 103 13.84 -6.97 -5.60
C VAL A 103 13.36 -8.07 -4.66
N TRP A 104 12.22 -8.73 -4.99
CA TRP A 104 11.64 -9.78 -4.16
C TRP A 104 12.56 -10.98 -4.00
N SER A 105 13.31 -11.37 -5.04
CA SER A 105 14.26 -12.48 -5.01
C SER A 105 15.45 -12.27 -4.06
N LEU A 106 15.75 -11.03 -3.70
CA LEU A 106 16.80 -10.68 -2.74
C LEU A 106 16.35 -10.80 -1.29
N TRP A 107 15.05 -10.88 -1.04
CA TRP A 107 14.54 -11.09 0.31
C TRP A 107 14.53 -12.58 0.63
N HIS A 108 15.47 -13.00 1.47
CA HIS A 108 15.70 -14.43 1.81
C HIS A 108 14.44 -15.16 2.31
N ASP A 109 13.62 -14.51 3.14
CA ASP A 109 12.41 -15.09 3.73
C ASP A 109 11.16 -14.78 2.89
N CYS A 110 11.34 -14.38 1.64
CA CYS A 110 10.24 -14.06 0.76
C CYS A 110 9.41 -15.29 0.41
N PRO A 111 8.10 -15.32 0.66
CA PRO A 111 7.25 -16.43 0.27
C PRO A 111 6.93 -16.37 -1.23
N MET A 112 7.95 -16.57 -2.08
CA MET A 112 7.86 -16.42 -3.54
C MET A 112 6.72 -17.23 -4.16
N ASP A 113 6.46 -18.44 -3.64
CA ASP A 113 5.36 -19.29 -4.13
C ASP A 113 3.98 -18.62 -3.98
N GLN A 114 3.77 -17.89 -2.89
CA GLN A 114 2.53 -17.16 -2.65
C GLN A 114 2.46 -15.90 -3.52
N LEU A 115 3.57 -15.18 -3.66
CA LEU A 115 3.65 -13.99 -4.53
C LEU A 115 3.27 -14.35 -5.97
N LEU A 116 3.83 -15.41 -6.52
CA LEU A 116 3.63 -15.83 -7.91
C LEU A 116 2.26 -16.46 -8.18
N LYS A 117 1.60 -17.02 -7.16
CA LYS A 117 0.26 -17.63 -7.28
C LYS A 117 -0.88 -16.66 -7.04
N ALA A 118 -0.60 -15.46 -6.56
CA ALA A 118 -1.62 -14.48 -6.24
C ALA A 118 -2.40 -14.02 -7.49
N LYS A 119 -3.72 -13.92 -7.36
CA LYS A 119 -4.61 -13.44 -8.44
C LYS A 119 -4.85 -11.93 -8.36
N SER A 120 -4.70 -11.36 -7.17
CA SER A 120 -4.78 -9.92 -6.92
C SER A 120 -3.86 -9.53 -5.78
N PHE A 121 -3.52 -8.24 -5.71
CA PHE A 121 -2.73 -7.72 -4.58
C PHE A 121 -3.49 -7.87 -3.25
N ASN A 122 -4.80 -7.68 -3.26
CA ASN A 122 -5.64 -7.83 -2.07
C ASN A 122 -5.67 -9.27 -1.54
N ASP A 123 -5.79 -10.28 -2.42
CA ASP A 123 -5.75 -11.70 -2.04
C ASP A 123 -4.41 -12.05 -1.40
N LEU A 124 -3.31 -11.52 -1.97
CA LEU A 124 -1.98 -11.71 -1.42
C LEU A 124 -1.87 -11.13 0.00
N VAL A 125 -2.36 -9.92 0.19
CA VAL A 125 -2.37 -9.26 1.52
C VAL A 125 -3.22 -10.02 2.52
N LEU A 126 -4.39 -10.52 2.13
CA LEU A 126 -5.23 -11.38 2.99
C LEU A 126 -4.47 -12.62 3.46
N HIS A 127 -3.75 -13.27 2.54
CA HIS A 127 -2.91 -14.41 2.89
C HIS A 127 -1.83 -14.02 3.90
N PHE A 128 -1.09 -12.96 3.66
CA PHE A 128 -0.08 -12.46 4.60
C PHE A 128 -0.68 -12.09 5.97
N CYS A 129 -1.83 -11.44 6.00
CA CYS A 129 -2.53 -11.11 7.25
C CYS A 129 -2.87 -12.35 8.08
N SER A 130 -3.14 -13.48 7.44
CA SER A 130 -3.56 -14.71 8.10
C SER A 130 -2.40 -15.62 8.49
N SER A 131 -1.30 -15.61 7.73
CA SER A 131 -0.25 -16.62 7.81
C SER A 131 1.11 -16.12 8.28
N THR A 132 1.31 -14.79 8.42
CA THR A 132 2.63 -14.25 8.73
C THR A 132 2.64 -13.39 10.00
N SER A 133 3.86 -13.16 10.53
CA SER A 133 4.05 -12.24 11.65
C SER A 133 3.86 -10.78 11.20
N ALA A 134 3.61 -9.89 12.17
CA ALA A 134 3.49 -8.46 11.92
C ALA A 134 4.76 -7.88 11.26
N LEU A 135 5.94 -8.36 11.65
CA LEU A 135 7.21 -7.92 11.09
C LEU A 135 7.34 -8.24 9.59
N ILE A 136 6.95 -9.46 9.19
CA ILE A 136 6.98 -9.89 7.78
C ILE A 136 5.99 -9.05 6.97
N LEU A 137 4.80 -8.79 7.50
CA LEU A 137 3.80 -7.94 6.85
C LEU A 137 4.28 -6.48 6.70
N GLU A 138 4.92 -5.93 7.74
CA GLU A 138 5.51 -4.59 7.69
C GLU A 138 6.59 -4.48 6.62
N LEU A 139 7.49 -5.47 6.56
CA LEU A 139 8.55 -5.51 5.55
C LEU A 139 7.98 -5.70 4.14
N PHE A 140 6.96 -6.56 3.96
CA PHE A 140 6.26 -6.72 2.69
C PHE A 140 5.71 -5.39 2.17
N PHE A 141 5.03 -4.61 3.00
CA PHE A 141 4.50 -3.31 2.58
C PHE A 141 5.59 -2.26 2.37
N ALA A 142 6.66 -2.29 3.17
CA ALA A 142 7.80 -1.41 2.96
C ALA A 142 8.50 -1.70 1.61
N ILE A 143 8.70 -2.97 1.26
CA ILE A 143 9.26 -3.37 -0.05
C ILE A 143 8.31 -2.95 -1.18
N SER A 144 7.01 -3.25 -1.07
CA SER A 144 6.01 -2.85 -2.07
C SER A 144 6.02 -1.33 -2.30
N TRP A 145 6.10 -0.54 -1.22
CA TRP A 145 6.19 0.92 -1.32
C TRP A 145 7.51 1.38 -1.96
N SER A 146 8.62 0.74 -1.64
CA SER A 146 9.94 1.08 -2.19
C SER A 146 10.03 0.77 -3.69
N VAL A 147 9.45 -0.36 -4.12
CA VAL A 147 9.30 -0.69 -5.56
C VAL A 147 8.44 0.37 -6.26
N TRP A 148 7.30 0.74 -5.68
CA TRP A 148 6.42 1.78 -6.21
C TRP A 148 7.11 3.14 -6.29
N TYR A 149 7.85 3.51 -5.26
CA TYR A 149 8.62 4.76 -5.23
C TYR A 149 9.67 4.79 -6.34
N ASN A 150 10.46 3.73 -6.47
CA ASN A 150 11.47 3.63 -7.52
C ASN A 150 10.87 3.63 -8.93
N ARG A 151 9.74 2.93 -9.11
CA ARG A 151 8.98 2.97 -10.38
C ARG A 151 8.59 4.40 -10.76
N ASN A 152 8.07 5.18 -9.83
CA ASN A 152 7.67 6.57 -10.11
C ASN A 152 8.87 7.46 -10.44
N LYS A 153 9.99 7.31 -9.73
CA LYS A 153 11.24 8.01 -10.07
C LYS A 153 11.67 7.75 -11.51
N LEU A 154 11.64 6.51 -11.95
CA LEU A 154 12.01 6.13 -13.32
C LEU A 154 11.05 6.74 -14.35
N LEU A 155 9.76 6.81 -14.07
CA LEU A 155 8.78 7.44 -14.97
C LEU A 155 8.94 8.96 -15.04
N ASP A 156 9.39 9.59 -13.96
CA ASP A 156 9.69 11.02 -13.90
C ASP A 156 11.06 11.35 -14.56
N GLY A 157 11.74 10.36 -15.14
CA GLY A 157 13.03 10.51 -15.81
C GLY A 157 14.21 10.61 -14.84
N GLU A 158 14.03 10.30 -13.57
CA GLU A 158 15.10 10.24 -12.59
C GLU A 158 15.84 8.89 -12.65
N ASN A 159 17.04 8.85 -12.09
CA ASN A 159 17.79 7.60 -11.94
C ASN A 159 17.11 6.70 -10.91
N GLY A 160 16.77 5.48 -11.31
CA GLY A 160 16.28 4.45 -10.42
C GLY A 160 17.37 3.85 -9.53
N LEU A 161 16.95 3.20 -8.45
CA LEU A 161 17.84 2.48 -7.55
C LEU A 161 18.02 1.02 -8.04
N PRO A 162 19.21 0.43 -7.87
CA PRO A 162 19.41 -1.00 -8.05
C PRO A 162 18.53 -1.82 -7.09
N PRO A 163 18.14 -3.06 -7.45
CA PRO A 163 17.26 -3.90 -6.64
C PRO A 163 17.70 -4.07 -5.18
N LEU A 164 19.00 -4.26 -4.94
CA LEU A 164 19.54 -4.37 -3.59
C LEU A 164 19.30 -3.10 -2.77
N GLN A 165 19.52 -1.93 -3.35
CA GLN A 165 19.30 -0.66 -2.65
C GLN A 165 17.81 -0.40 -2.36
N ILE A 166 16.90 -0.89 -3.22
CA ILE A 166 15.46 -0.82 -2.97
C ILE A 166 15.09 -1.67 -1.74
N LEU A 167 15.64 -2.88 -1.64
CA LEU A 167 15.43 -3.75 -0.49
C LEU A 167 16.04 -3.16 0.79
N GLU A 168 17.25 -2.64 0.73
CA GLU A 168 17.91 -1.99 1.87
C GLU A 168 17.14 -0.77 2.35
N MET A 169 16.64 0.06 1.44
CA MET A 169 15.76 1.19 1.78
C MET A 169 14.51 0.72 2.51
N ALA A 170 13.87 -0.37 2.07
CA ALA A 170 12.69 -0.91 2.73
C ALA A 170 13.00 -1.41 4.15
N LYS A 171 14.12 -2.10 4.34
CA LYS A 171 14.57 -2.57 5.66
C LYS A 171 14.87 -1.41 6.60
N SER A 172 15.64 -0.41 6.13
CA SER A 172 15.95 0.80 6.91
C SER A 172 14.67 1.51 7.37
N ILE A 173 13.68 1.68 6.51
CA ILE A 173 12.40 2.30 6.88
C ILE A 173 11.73 1.56 8.05
N VAL A 174 11.72 0.24 8.04
CA VAL A 174 11.11 -0.57 9.09
C VAL A 174 11.89 -0.45 10.39
N GLU A 175 13.21 -0.50 10.32
CA GLU A 175 14.13 -0.42 11.47
C GLU A 175 14.10 0.96 12.11
N ASP A 176 14.30 2.02 11.33
CA ASP A 176 14.33 3.42 11.78
C ASP A 176 13.01 3.82 12.45
N TYR A 177 11.87 3.39 11.87
CA TYR A 177 10.57 3.69 12.45
C TYR A 177 10.33 2.98 13.77
N LYS A 178 10.79 1.72 13.90
CA LYS A 178 10.69 0.96 15.16
C LYS A 178 11.57 1.56 16.25
N GLU A 179 12.77 1.96 15.89
CA GLU A 179 13.70 2.61 16.83
C GLU A 179 13.10 3.92 17.33
N ALA A 180 12.65 4.79 16.44
CA ALA A 180 12.00 6.04 16.80
C ALA A 180 10.75 5.81 17.68
N PHE A 181 9.93 4.79 17.36
CA PHE A 181 8.74 4.47 18.15
C PHE A 181 9.08 3.98 19.56
N SER A 182 10.15 3.21 19.71
CA SER A 182 10.62 2.71 21.02
C SER A 182 11.13 3.83 21.94
N LEU A 183 11.71 4.87 21.35
CA LEU A 183 12.20 6.05 22.10
C LEU A 183 11.05 6.94 22.61
N ILE A 184 9.91 6.96 21.89
CA ILE A 184 8.74 7.79 22.24
C ILE A 184 7.84 7.11 23.28
N SER A 185 7.90 5.77 23.37
CA SER A 185 7.13 4.97 24.37
C SER A 185 8.07 4.52 25.49
N PRO A 186 8.41 5.38 26.47
CA PRO A 186 9.17 4.92 27.62
C PRO A 186 8.34 3.88 28.37
N SER A 187 8.93 2.72 28.64
CA SER A 187 8.35 1.70 29.50
C SER A 187 7.87 2.34 30.80
N LEU A 188 6.56 2.30 31.05
CA LEU A 188 6.01 2.58 32.38
C LEU A 188 6.74 1.66 33.37
N PRO A 189 7.36 2.20 34.42
CA PRO A 189 7.96 1.36 35.44
C PRO A 189 6.85 0.49 36.04
N SER A 190 7.07 -0.83 36.03
CA SER A 190 6.22 -1.79 36.74
C SER A 190 6.18 -1.42 38.21
N ALA A 191 4.97 -1.08 38.69
CA ALA A 191 4.69 -0.89 40.13
C ALA A 191 4.55 -2.25 40.82
#